data_cbf74cf91a2600d9e414ac4abcc35c28
#
_entry.id   cbf74cf91a2600d9e414ac4abcc35c28
#
_cell.length_a   1.000
_cell.length_b   1.000
_cell.length_c   1.000
_cell.angle_alpha   90.00
_cell.angle_beta   90.00
_cell.angle_gamma   90.00
#
_symmetry.space_group_name_H-M   'P 1'
#
loop_
_entity.id
_entity.type
_entity.pdbx_description
1 polymer ?
#
loop_
_entity_poly.entity_id
_entity_poly.type
_entity_poly.pdbx_seq_one_letter_code
_entity_poly.pdbx_strand_id
1 'polypeptide(L)'
;MLGSDSNKDLVGRDEGHQLSFPPRERLALLNPIERTGFRLAHLMNSPSWKPLWTFLQRHIGSLWIRICTYNLMNVFGLENVKNSDESRPLLLVANHRSFFDMYTVSSVIFRQTTLKMRLFFPVRGKFFYTNPLGWFVNLVMGWWAMYPPFFRESKEASKRDFDKFSMASLVEICAKGSGTVVGFHPEGKRNLSPDPYNLLPAQPGVGAVVMKAKPQVIPVFIAGLGNNLLKQVIGNWFGGPKVRIWFGEPVDLSEFYSKDDRLRTHKEISDHLMGKVGELAELDREWMATRN
;
A
#
# COMPACT_ATOMS: atom_id res chain seq x y z
N MET A 1 -21.07 -52.95 3.54
CA MET A 1 -20.39 -52.71 2.28
C MET A 1 -20.46 -51.23 2.04
N LEU A 2 -19.48 -50.54 2.51
CA LEU A 2 -18.37 -49.92 1.81
C LEU A 2 -18.84 -49.02 0.66
N GLY A 3 -18.94 -47.73 0.92
CA GLY A 3 -19.01 -46.62 -0.02
C GLY A 3 -18.13 -45.52 0.55
N SER A 4 -16.92 -45.44 0.03
CA SER A 4 -15.77 -44.67 0.47
C SER A 4 -15.95 -43.15 0.37
N ASP A 5 -15.56 -42.51 1.45
CA ASP A 5 -15.12 -41.12 1.47
C ASP A 5 -14.08 -40.84 0.39
N SER A 6 -14.42 -39.95 -0.53
CA SER A 6 -13.44 -39.24 -1.36
C SER A 6 -13.83 -37.79 -1.49
N ASN A 7 -13.78 -37.07 -0.38
CA ASN A 7 -13.90 -35.62 -0.36
C ASN A 7 -12.76 -35.00 0.45
N LYS A 8 -11.54 -35.41 0.15
CA LYS A 8 -10.30 -34.74 0.52
C LYS A 8 -9.58 -34.45 -0.78
N ASP A 9 -9.61 -33.21 -1.22
CA ASP A 9 -8.62 -32.54 -2.08
C ASP A 9 -9.26 -31.38 -2.87
N LEU A 10 -9.98 -30.52 -2.16
CA LEU A 10 -10.26 -29.17 -2.64
C LEU A 10 -9.62 -28.15 -1.68
N VAL A 11 -8.31 -28.30 -1.44
CA VAL A 11 -7.48 -27.16 -1.10
C VAL A 11 -7.46 -26.30 -2.37
N GLY A 12 -8.35 -25.33 -2.43
CA GLY A 12 -8.44 -24.39 -3.55
C GLY A 12 -7.06 -23.82 -3.83
N ARG A 13 -6.49 -24.14 -4.99
CA ARG A 13 -5.38 -23.40 -5.54
C ARG A 13 -5.87 -21.95 -5.60
N ASP A 14 -5.22 -21.07 -4.85
CA ASP A 14 -5.41 -19.62 -4.94
C ASP A 14 -4.98 -19.22 -6.38
N GLU A 15 -5.90 -19.34 -7.33
CA GLU A 15 -5.72 -18.89 -8.71
C GLU A 15 -5.65 -17.39 -8.64
N GLY A 16 -4.42 -16.88 -8.53
CA GLY A 16 -4.13 -15.46 -8.47
C GLY A 16 -4.91 -14.73 -9.54
N HIS A 17 -5.78 -13.78 -9.13
CA HIS A 17 -6.63 -13.06 -10.04
C HIS A 17 -5.80 -12.31 -11.10
N GLN A 18 -6.08 -12.57 -12.38
CA GLN A 18 -5.46 -11.84 -13.48
C GLN A 18 -6.03 -10.42 -13.55
N LEU A 19 -5.15 -9.44 -13.38
CA LEU A 19 -5.51 -8.03 -13.47
C LEU A 19 -5.93 -7.65 -14.88
N SER A 20 -6.95 -6.80 -14.99
CA SER A 20 -7.42 -6.28 -16.27
C SER A 20 -6.31 -5.50 -16.98
N PHE A 21 -6.16 -5.71 -18.30
CA PHE A 21 -5.21 -4.99 -19.14
C PHE A 21 -5.91 -3.84 -19.86
N PRO A 22 -5.29 -2.64 -19.99
CA PRO A 22 -5.93 -1.51 -20.64
C PRO A 22 -6.10 -1.74 -22.15
N PRO A 23 -7.19 -1.28 -22.75
CA PRO A 23 -7.39 -1.33 -24.18
C PRO A 23 -6.30 -0.52 -24.92
N ARG A 24 -6.06 -0.85 -26.20
CA ARG A 24 -4.98 -0.24 -27.01
C ARG A 24 -5.05 1.29 -27.05
N GLU A 25 -6.24 1.85 -27.10
CA GLU A 25 -6.50 3.29 -27.11
C GLU A 25 -5.98 3.98 -25.83
N ARG A 26 -6.22 3.38 -24.66
CA ARG A 26 -5.70 3.91 -23.38
C ARG A 26 -4.18 3.76 -23.27
N LEU A 27 -3.63 2.64 -23.73
CA LEU A 27 -2.17 2.49 -23.80
C LEU A 27 -1.51 3.51 -24.72
N ALA A 28 -2.20 3.94 -25.79
CA ALA A 28 -1.70 4.95 -26.71
C ALA A 28 -1.55 6.34 -26.08
N LEU A 29 -2.21 6.61 -24.94
CA LEU A 29 -2.06 7.84 -24.16
C LEU A 29 -0.69 7.95 -23.48
N LEU A 30 -0.01 6.82 -23.29
CA LEU A 30 1.32 6.76 -22.69
C LEU A 30 2.39 6.86 -23.78
N ASN A 31 3.47 7.57 -23.49
CA ASN A 31 4.64 7.58 -24.37
C ASN A 31 5.30 6.18 -24.43
N PRO A 32 6.21 5.90 -25.38
CA PRO A 32 6.80 4.56 -25.52
C PRO A 32 7.49 4.04 -24.27
N ILE A 33 8.18 4.88 -23.51
CA ILE A 33 8.88 4.51 -22.27
C ILE A 33 7.87 4.16 -21.19
N GLU A 34 6.89 5.03 -20.95
CA GLU A 34 5.83 4.80 -19.96
C GLU A 34 5.04 3.54 -20.27
N ARG A 35 4.73 3.31 -21.56
CA ARG A 35 4.01 2.12 -22.03
C ARG A 35 4.80 0.84 -21.77
N THR A 36 6.11 0.87 -22.02
CA THR A 36 6.99 -0.27 -21.76
C THR A 36 7.08 -0.53 -20.26
N GLY A 37 7.32 0.51 -19.45
CA GLY A 37 7.35 0.40 -17.99
C GLY A 37 6.03 -0.12 -17.41
N PHE A 38 4.88 0.35 -17.94
CA PHE A 38 3.56 -0.16 -17.54
C PHE A 38 3.39 -1.64 -17.88
N ARG A 39 3.69 -2.04 -19.13
CA ARG A 39 3.59 -3.45 -19.57
C ARG A 39 4.45 -4.36 -18.70
N LEU A 40 5.68 -3.94 -18.41
CA LEU A 40 6.58 -4.70 -17.57
C LEU A 40 6.03 -4.83 -16.14
N ALA A 41 5.63 -3.73 -15.51
CA ALA A 41 5.06 -3.77 -14.17
C ALA A 41 3.76 -4.60 -14.12
N HIS A 42 2.89 -4.50 -15.13
CA HIS A 42 1.68 -5.31 -15.24
C HIS A 42 2.01 -6.81 -15.33
N LEU A 43 2.96 -7.18 -16.21
CA LEU A 43 3.44 -8.57 -16.34
C LEU A 43 4.00 -9.09 -15.02
N MET A 44 4.82 -8.31 -14.32
CA MET A 44 5.42 -8.69 -13.03
C MET A 44 4.38 -8.83 -11.90
N ASN A 45 3.21 -8.21 -12.05
CA ASN A 45 2.09 -8.36 -11.13
C ASN A 45 1.05 -9.41 -11.59
N SER A 46 1.30 -10.14 -12.67
CA SER A 46 0.45 -11.25 -13.11
C SER A 46 0.50 -12.43 -12.13
N PRO A 47 -0.52 -13.32 -12.14
CA PRO A 47 -0.56 -14.51 -11.29
C PRO A 47 0.70 -15.38 -11.36
N SER A 48 1.33 -15.45 -12.54
CA SER A 48 2.53 -16.27 -12.77
C SER A 48 3.79 -15.70 -12.11
N TRP A 49 3.93 -14.38 -12.03
CA TRP A 49 5.15 -13.72 -11.54
C TRP A 49 5.00 -13.17 -10.12
N LYS A 50 3.81 -12.77 -9.72
CA LYS A 50 3.56 -12.16 -8.41
C LYS A 50 4.01 -13.02 -7.22
N PRO A 51 3.83 -14.35 -7.22
CA PRO A 51 4.33 -15.20 -6.14
C PRO A 51 5.84 -15.14 -5.93
N LEU A 52 6.61 -15.12 -7.03
CA LEU A 52 8.07 -14.96 -6.97
C LEU A 52 8.46 -13.63 -6.33
N TRP A 53 7.85 -12.52 -6.77
CA TRP A 53 8.16 -11.20 -6.22
C TRP A 53 7.72 -11.09 -4.76
N THR A 54 6.61 -11.69 -4.37
CA THR A 54 6.17 -11.77 -2.97
C THR A 54 7.17 -12.55 -2.11
N PHE A 55 7.69 -13.67 -2.62
CA PHE A 55 8.72 -14.43 -1.94
C PHE A 55 10.00 -13.59 -1.73
N LEU A 56 10.47 -12.91 -2.77
CA LEU A 56 11.65 -12.05 -2.70
C LEU A 56 11.43 -10.85 -1.77
N GLN A 57 10.24 -10.24 -1.78
CA GLN A 57 9.88 -9.20 -0.82
C GLN A 57 9.94 -9.69 0.62
N ARG A 58 9.38 -10.87 0.90
CA ARG A 58 9.36 -11.44 2.25
C ARG A 58 10.76 -11.78 2.75
N HIS A 59 11.59 -12.41 1.92
CA HIS A 59 12.86 -12.98 2.37
C HIS A 59 14.06 -12.06 2.19
N ILE A 60 14.09 -11.24 1.15
CA ILE A 60 15.18 -10.31 0.83
C ILE A 60 14.78 -8.88 1.14
N GLY A 61 13.69 -8.39 0.52
CA GLY A 61 13.26 -7.00 0.66
C GLY A 61 12.98 -6.60 2.10
N SER A 62 12.22 -7.41 2.85
CA SER A 62 11.93 -7.13 4.26
C SER A 62 13.18 -7.24 5.15
N LEU A 63 14.13 -8.09 4.80
CA LEU A 63 15.34 -8.29 5.58
C LEU A 63 16.25 -7.06 5.55
N TRP A 64 16.55 -6.52 4.37
CA TRP A 64 17.43 -5.36 4.28
C TRP A 64 16.80 -4.11 4.92
N ILE A 65 15.47 -3.91 4.78
CA ILE A 65 14.75 -2.83 5.47
C ILE A 65 14.86 -3.01 6.98
N ARG A 66 14.69 -4.24 7.48
CA ARG A 66 14.86 -4.55 8.89
C ARG A 66 16.30 -4.21 9.36
N ILE A 67 17.33 -4.57 8.61
CA ILE A 67 18.72 -4.24 8.94
C ILE A 67 18.91 -2.72 9.04
N CYS A 68 18.21 -1.94 8.22
CA CYS A 68 18.29 -0.48 8.24
C CYS A 68 17.48 0.19 9.37
N THR A 69 16.55 -0.53 10.02
CA THR A 69 15.59 0.10 10.95
C THR A 69 15.43 -0.61 12.28
N TYR A 70 15.99 -1.79 12.46
CA TYR A 70 15.69 -2.71 13.56
C TYR A 70 15.85 -2.08 14.96
N ASN A 71 16.96 -1.39 15.23
CA ASN A 71 17.25 -0.79 16.54
C ASN A 71 16.43 0.48 16.82
N LEU A 72 15.80 1.04 15.80
CA LEU A 72 15.00 2.25 15.89
C LEU A 72 13.49 1.96 15.98
N MET A 73 13.08 0.72 15.63
CA MET A 73 11.69 0.37 15.38
C MET A 73 10.90 0.17 16.67
N ASN A 74 9.78 0.88 16.77
CA ASN A 74 8.71 0.62 17.74
C ASN A 74 7.42 0.37 16.95
N VAL A 75 6.76 -0.73 17.25
CA VAL A 75 5.55 -1.18 16.54
C VAL A 75 4.45 -1.41 17.55
N PHE A 76 3.27 -0.85 17.29
CA PHE A 76 2.10 -0.89 18.15
C PHE A 76 0.87 -1.36 17.35
N GLY A 77 -0.03 -2.11 17.97
CA GLY A 77 -1.29 -2.53 17.37
C GLY A 77 -1.12 -3.54 16.22
N LEU A 78 0.02 -4.23 16.10
CA LEU A 78 0.24 -5.19 15.01
C LEU A 78 -0.74 -6.38 15.07
N GLU A 79 -1.31 -6.68 16.21
CA GLU A 79 -2.36 -7.67 16.42
C GLU A 79 -3.59 -7.38 15.55
N ASN A 80 -3.93 -6.13 15.27
CA ASN A 80 -5.03 -5.74 14.41
C ASN A 80 -4.82 -6.23 12.96
N VAL A 81 -3.57 -6.27 12.51
CA VAL A 81 -3.21 -6.84 11.21
C VAL A 81 -3.18 -8.37 11.26
N LYS A 82 -2.66 -8.96 12.35
CA LYS A 82 -2.62 -10.44 12.51
C LYS A 82 -4.00 -11.07 12.55
N ASN A 83 -4.96 -10.34 13.12
CA ASN A 83 -6.35 -10.79 13.28
C ASN A 83 -7.23 -10.41 12.09
N SER A 84 -6.67 -9.83 11.03
CA SER A 84 -7.42 -9.51 9.82
C SER A 84 -7.87 -10.80 9.11
N ASP A 85 -9.03 -10.72 8.45
CA ASP A 85 -9.56 -11.83 7.66
C ASP A 85 -8.76 -12.00 6.35
N GLU A 86 -7.94 -13.04 6.26
CA GLU A 86 -7.10 -13.31 5.08
C GLU A 86 -7.91 -13.62 3.81
N SER A 87 -9.20 -13.92 3.92
CA SER A 87 -10.07 -14.13 2.76
C SER A 87 -10.43 -12.83 2.03
N ARG A 88 -10.23 -11.68 2.67
CA ARG A 88 -10.57 -10.35 2.15
C ARG A 88 -9.31 -9.51 1.91
N PRO A 89 -9.28 -8.70 0.84
CA PRO A 89 -8.22 -7.73 0.64
C PRO A 89 -8.10 -6.75 1.80
N LEU A 90 -6.87 -6.44 2.20
CA LEU A 90 -6.55 -5.49 3.25
C LEU A 90 -6.04 -4.17 2.65
N LEU A 91 -6.66 -3.06 3.00
CA LEU A 91 -6.23 -1.71 2.65
C LEU A 91 -5.62 -1.03 3.87
N LEU A 92 -4.32 -0.77 3.81
CA LEU A 92 -3.59 0.00 4.82
C LEU A 92 -3.63 1.48 4.44
N VAL A 93 -4.28 2.30 5.25
CA VAL A 93 -4.41 3.74 5.02
C VAL A 93 -3.45 4.48 5.94
N ALA A 94 -2.41 5.11 5.38
CA ALA A 94 -1.35 5.71 6.17
C ALA A 94 -1.07 7.17 5.80
N ASN A 95 -0.56 7.96 6.78
CA ASN A 95 0.08 9.24 6.49
C ASN A 95 1.33 9.03 5.60
N HIS A 96 1.83 10.09 4.97
CA HIS A 96 2.95 10.01 4.03
C HIS A 96 4.07 10.99 4.37
N ARG A 97 5.13 10.51 5.01
CA ARG A 97 6.28 11.30 5.44
C ARG A 97 7.54 11.00 4.64
N SER A 98 7.73 9.74 4.27
CA SER A 98 8.94 9.25 3.63
C SER A 98 8.63 8.39 2.42
N PHE A 99 9.56 8.33 1.49
CA PHE A 99 9.55 7.34 0.43
C PHE A 99 9.53 5.90 0.96
N PHE A 100 10.07 5.70 2.17
CA PHE A 100 10.23 4.37 2.77
C PHE A 100 9.04 3.93 3.64
N ASP A 101 7.99 4.74 3.79
CA ASP A 101 6.87 4.45 4.69
C ASP A 101 6.30 3.04 4.50
N MET A 102 5.76 2.74 3.32
CA MET A 102 5.11 1.46 3.04
C MET A 102 6.08 0.29 2.96
N TYR A 103 7.35 0.52 2.60
CA TYR A 103 8.37 -0.53 2.67
C TYR A 103 8.63 -0.95 4.10
N THR A 104 8.68 0.02 5.01
CA THR A 104 8.91 -0.26 6.43
C THR A 104 7.70 -0.95 7.05
N VAL A 105 6.49 -0.48 6.77
CA VAL A 105 5.23 -1.12 7.19
C VAL A 105 5.16 -2.56 6.68
N SER A 106 5.40 -2.79 5.38
CA SER A 106 5.36 -4.12 4.79
C SER A 106 6.45 -5.04 5.35
N SER A 107 7.64 -4.50 5.64
CA SER A 107 8.71 -5.28 6.29
C SER A 107 8.30 -5.76 7.68
N VAL A 108 7.64 -4.92 8.48
CA VAL A 108 7.10 -5.31 9.79
C VAL A 108 6.10 -6.46 9.63
N ILE A 109 5.13 -6.31 8.74
CA ILE A 109 4.10 -7.35 8.52
C ILE A 109 4.75 -8.64 8.02
N PHE A 110 5.65 -8.59 7.03
CA PHE A 110 6.35 -9.78 6.52
C PHE A 110 7.19 -10.51 7.57
N ARG A 111 7.79 -9.78 8.51
CA ARG A 111 8.73 -10.36 9.50
C ARG A 111 8.08 -10.73 10.81
N GLN A 112 6.95 -10.12 11.16
CA GLN A 112 6.32 -10.29 12.48
C GLN A 112 4.93 -10.92 12.41
N THR A 113 4.48 -11.31 11.18
CA THR A 113 3.23 -12.04 10.98
C THR A 113 3.45 -13.25 10.05
N THR A 114 2.50 -14.18 10.06
CA THR A 114 2.45 -15.32 9.14
C THR A 114 1.61 -15.06 7.91
N LEU A 115 1.00 -13.87 7.79
CA LEU A 115 0.11 -13.51 6.71
C LEU A 115 0.74 -13.77 5.34
N LYS A 116 0.03 -14.47 4.49
CA LYS A 116 0.37 -14.60 3.06
C LYS A 116 -0.15 -13.35 2.37
N MET A 117 0.74 -12.41 2.02
CA MET A 117 0.29 -11.16 1.42
C MET A 117 0.96 -10.87 0.08
N ARG A 118 0.14 -10.44 -0.87
CA ARG A 118 0.55 -9.89 -2.16
C ARG A 118 0.43 -8.37 -2.09
N LEU A 119 1.54 -7.70 -2.17
CA LEU A 119 1.65 -6.28 -1.87
C LEU A 119 1.49 -5.43 -3.12
N PHE A 120 0.71 -4.35 -3.01
CA PHE A 120 0.53 -3.33 -4.04
C PHE A 120 0.59 -1.93 -3.44
N PHE A 121 1.26 -1.01 -4.15
CA PHE A 121 1.33 0.40 -3.80
C PHE A 121 0.99 1.25 -5.02
N PRO A 122 -0.16 1.94 -5.05
CA PRO A 122 -0.42 2.91 -6.10
C PRO A 122 0.61 4.05 -6.02
N VAL A 123 1.26 4.35 -7.15
CA VAL A 123 2.35 5.32 -7.18
C VAL A 123 2.15 6.39 -8.24
N ARG A 124 2.83 7.54 -8.07
CA ARG A 124 2.91 8.54 -9.12
C ARG A 124 3.77 8.03 -10.27
N GLY A 125 3.23 8.02 -11.48
CA GLY A 125 3.87 7.50 -12.69
C GLY A 125 5.12 8.27 -13.10
N LYS A 126 5.22 9.57 -12.76
CA LYS A 126 6.25 10.48 -13.24
C LYS A 126 7.69 9.98 -13.04
N PHE A 127 8.01 9.35 -11.93
CA PHE A 127 9.36 8.81 -11.71
C PHE A 127 9.46 7.32 -12.08
N PHE A 128 8.52 6.52 -11.58
CA PHE A 128 8.61 5.06 -11.64
C PHE A 128 8.31 4.46 -13.02
N TYR A 129 7.69 5.24 -13.91
CA TYR A 129 7.28 4.76 -15.23
C TYR A 129 7.81 5.60 -16.38
N THR A 130 8.36 6.79 -16.13
CA THR A 130 8.84 7.68 -17.18
C THR A 130 10.33 7.52 -17.52
N ASN A 131 11.08 6.75 -16.73
CA ASN A 131 12.47 6.46 -17.06
C ASN A 131 12.93 5.08 -16.52
N PRO A 132 13.94 4.46 -17.17
CA PRO A 132 14.46 3.14 -16.77
C PRO A 132 15.01 3.08 -15.34
N LEU A 133 15.57 4.18 -14.81
CA LEU A 133 16.02 4.23 -13.41
C LEU A 133 14.85 4.04 -12.45
N GLY A 134 13.69 4.63 -12.76
CA GLY A 134 12.46 4.40 -12.00
C GLY A 134 12.00 2.94 -12.00
N TRP A 135 12.15 2.25 -13.12
CA TRP A 135 11.87 0.80 -13.21
C TRP A 135 12.81 -0.01 -12.33
N PHE A 136 14.11 0.33 -12.37
CA PHE A 136 15.12 -0.29 -11.51
C PHE A 136 14.80 -0.06 -10.03
N VAL A 137 14.41 1.16 -9.65
CA VAL A 137 13.98 1.46 -8.27
C VAL A 137 12.72 0.65 -7.89
N ASN A 138 11.74 0.54 -8.79
CA ASN A 138 10.56 -0.31 -8.55
C ASN A 138 10.95 -1.78 -8.37
N LEU A 139 11.89 -2.28 -9.16
CA LEU A 139 12.42 -3.64 -9.00
C LEU A 139 13.11 -3.82 -7.65
N VAL A 140 14.13 -2.99 -7.33
CA VAL A 140 15.01 -3.22 -6.17
C VAL A 140 14.32 -2.88 -4.85
N MET A 141 13.55 -1.79 -4.82
CA MET A 141 12.88 -1.31 -3.59
C MET A 141 11.49 -1.93 -3.44
N GLY A 142 10.73 -1.97 -4.52
CA GLY A 142 9.32 -2.36 -4.51
C GLY A 142 9.06 -3.82 -4.89
N TRP A 143 10.03 -4.50 -5.51
CA TRP A 143 9.81 -5.83 -6.08
C TRP A 143 8.53 -5.85 -6.92
N TRP A 144 8.38 -4.82 -7.78
CA TRP A 144 7.23 -4.56 -8.65
C TRP A 144 5.90 -4.27 -7.94
N ALA A 145 5.89 -4.09 -6.62
CA ALA A 145 4.66 -3.74 -5.91
C ALA A 145 4.15 -2.32 -6.18
N MET A 146 4.97 -1.43 -6.77
CA MET A 146 4.56 -0.07 -7.13
C MET A 146 3.63 -0.09 -8.36
N TYR A 147 2.38 -0.48 -8.15
CA TYR A 147 1.34 -0.65 -9.16
C TYR A 147 -0.05 -0.41 -8.51
N PRO A 148 -1.02 0.20 -9.22
CA PRO A 148 -0.94 0.82 -10.55
C PRO A 148 -0.33 2.23 -10.53
N PRO A 149 0.19 2.73 -11.69
CA PRO A 149 0.72 4.09 -11.81
C PRO A 149 -0.38 5.11 -12.02
N PHE A 150 -0.22 6.31 -11.42
CA PHE A 150 -1.08 7.48 -11.61
C PHE A 150 -0.30 8.64 -12.20
N PHE A 151 -0.84 9.29 -13.25
CA PHE A 151 -0.21 10.39 -13.99
C PHE A 151 -0.83 11.76 -13.67
N ARG A 152 -1.46 11.92 -12.52
CA ARG A 152 -2.19 13.12 -12.06
C ARG A 152 -1.44 14.45 -12.24
N GLU A 153 -0.12 14.42 -12.16
CA GLU A 153 0.73 15.61 -12.31
C GLU A 153 1.13 15.88 -13.76
N SER A 154 0.70 15.07 -14.71
CA SER A 154 0.96 15.33 -16.12
C SER A 154 0.21 16.57 -16.56
N LYS A 155 0.92 17.45 -17.28
CA LYS A 155 0.31 18.60 -17.97
C LYS A 155 -0.60 18.14 -19.13
N GLU A 156 -0.39 16.92 -19.63
CA GLU A 156 -1.17 16.32 -20.70
C GLU A 156 -2.49 15.79 -20.14
N ALA A 157 -3.61 16.42 -20.54
CA ALA A 157 -4.95 16.02 -20.11
C ALA A 157 -5.27 14.55 -20.46
N SER A 158 -4.74 14.06 -21.58
CA SER A 158 -4.88 12.67 -22.03
C SER A 158 -4.34 11.66 -21.03
N LYS A 159 -3.22 11.92 -20.37
CA LYS A 159 -2.65 11.03 -19.36
C LYS A 159 -3.52 10.89 -18.12
N ARG A 160 -4.32 11.92 -17.80
CA ARG A 160 -5.31 11.85 -16.72
C ARG A 160 -6.45 10.87 -17.04
N ASP A 161 -6.72 10.61 -18.31
CA ASP A 161 -7.68 9.56 -18.69
C ASP A 161 -7.13 8.16 -18.45
N PHE A 162 -5.80 7.96 -18.50
CA PHE A 162 -5.19 6.72 -18.06
C PHE A 162 -5.40 6.48 -16.56
N ASP A 163 -5.47 7.52 -15.73
CA ASP A 163 -5.73 7.41 -14.30
C ASP A 163 -7.11 6.80 -13.97
N LYS A 164 -8.08 6.91 -14.88
CA LYS A 164 -9.38 6.21 -14.75
C LYS A 164 -9.19 4.70 -14.81
N PHE A 165 -8.31 4.22 -15.69
CA PHE A 165 -7.93 2.83 -15.75
C PHE A 165 -7.15 2.40 -14.49
N SER A 166 -6.18 3.21 -14.05
CA SER A 166 -5.41 2.94 -12.83
C SER A 166 -6.30 2.85 -11.59
N MET A 167 -7.32 3.72 -11.50
CA MET A 167 -8.31 3.66 -10.42
C MET A 167 -9.15 2.39 -10.51
N ALA A 168 -9.61 2.00 -11.70
CA ALA A 168 -10.36 0.76 -11.89
C ALA A 168 -9.51 -0.47 -11.53
N SER A 169 -8.23 -0.51 -11.93
CA SER A 169 -7.29 -1.55 -11.53
C SER A 169 -7.10 -1.61 -10.01
N LEU A 170 -7.00 -0.46 -9.34
CA LEU A 170 -6.85 -0.41 -7.89
C LEU A 170 -8.10 -0.93 -7.18
N VAL A 171 -9.29 -0.57 -7.67
CA VAL A 171 -10.57 -1.12 -7.17
C VAL A 171 -10.61 -2.64 -7.39
N GLU A 172 -10.21 -3.13 -8.56
CA GLU A 172 -10.14 -4.56 -8.86
C GLU A 172 -9.21 -5.31 -7.89
N ILE A 173 -8.01 -4.77 -7.64
CA ILE A 173 -7.04 -5.32 -6.67
C ILE A 173 -7.63 -5.36 -5.26
N CYS A 174 -8.35 -4.31 -4.85
CA CYS A 174 -8.96 -4.22 -3.53
C CYS A 174 -10.28 -5.02 -3.40
N ALA A 175 -10.90 -5.45 -4.51
CA ALA A 175 -12.15 -6.21 -4.51
C ALA A 175 -11.92 -7.72 -4.57
N LYS A 176 -10.78 -8.17 -5.11
CA LYS A 176 -10.55 -9.55 -5.45
C LYS A 176 -9.20 -10.06 -4.93
N GLY A 177 -9.20 -11.30 -4.53
CA GLY A 177 -7.99 -12.02 -4.14
C GLY A 177 -7.70 -12.00 -2.64
N SER A 178 -7.78 -13.17 -2.04
CA SER A 178 -7.31 -13.41 -0.68
C SER A 178 -5.82 -13.05 -0.54
N GLY A 179 -5.41 -12.63 0.64
CA GLY A 179 -4.02 -12.26 0.90
C GLY A 179 -3.50 -11.04 0.12
N THR A 180 -4.37 -10.22 -0.48
CA THR A 180 -3.96 -8.96 -1.12
C THR A 180 -3.86 -7.86 -0.07
N VAL A 181 -2.73 -7.14 -0.05
CA VAL A 181 -2.51 -5.97 0.80
C VAL A 181 -2.17 -4.76 -0.06
N VAL A 182 -2.92 -3.69 0.11
CA VAL A 182 -2.69 -2.43 -0.59
C VAL A 182 -2.30 -1.36 0.41
N GLY A 183 -1.15 -0.73 0.21
CA GLY A 183 -0.75 0.46 0.98
C GLY A 183 -1.21 1.73 0.26
N PHE A 184 -1.92 2.61 0.94
CA PHE A 184 -2.45 3.84 0.36
C PHE A 184 -2.18 5.06 1.25
N HIS A 185 -1.74 6.14 0.62
CA HIS A 185 -1.53 7.44 1.28
C HIS A 185 -2.59 8.45 0.80
N PRO A 186 -3.65 8.71 1.59
CA PRO A 186 -4.72 9.62 1.20
C PRO A 186 -4.26 11.06 0.97
N GLU A 187 -3.19 11.49 1.63
CA GLU A 187 -2.57 12.80 1.43
C GLU A 187 -2.16 13.05 -0.04
N GLY A 188 -1.93 11.98 -0.81
CA GLY A 188 -1.58 12.02 -2.23
C GLY A 188 -0.21 12.63 -2.55
N LYS A 189 0.50 13.15 -1.57
CA LYS A 189 1.89 13.65 -1.65
C LYS A 189 2.57 13.51 -0.30
N ARG A 190 3.92 13.49 -0.30
CA ARG A 190 4.67 13.48 0.95
C ARG A 190 4.45 14.77 1.73
N ASN A 191 4.19 14.61 3.00
CA ASN A 191 4.08 15.71 3.94
C ASN A 191 5.47 16.08 4.46
N LEU A 192 5.93 17.28 4.15
CA LEU A 192 7.24 17.81 4.53
C LEU A 192 7.18 18.75 5.72
N SER A 193 6.03 18.85 6.41
CA SER A 193 5.91 19.65 7.64
C SER A 193 6.96 19.21 8.67
N PRO A 194 7.60 20.13 9.41
CA PRO A 194 8.48 19.79 10.52
C PRO A 194 7.76 18.99 11.61
N ASP A 195 6.50 19.32 11.88
CA ASP A 195 5.65 18.59 12.82
C ASP A 195 5.10 17.31 12.17
N PRO A 196 5.44 16.10 12.67
CA PRO A 196 4.93 14.85 12.13
C PRO A 196 3.44 14.65 12.34
N TYR A 197 2.83 15.38 13.27
CA TYR A 197 1.42 15.26 13.65
C TYR A 197 0.50 16.18 12.85
N ASN A 198 1.06 17.12 12.08
CA ASN A 198 0.29 17.97 11.17
C ASN A 198 0.02 17.24 9.86
N LEU A 199 -1.07 16.45 9.80
CA LEU A 199 -1.47 15.68 8.63
C LEU A 199 -2.00 16.58 7.51
N LEU A 200 -1.76 16.21 6.25
CA LEU A 200 -2.35 16.91 5.11
C LEU A 200 -3.79 16.44 4.85
N PRO A 201 -4.63 17.30 4.25
CA PRO A 201 -6.00 16.94 3.89
C PRO A 201 -6.04 15.72 2.95
N ALA A 202 -6.98 14.80 3.21
CA ALA A 202 -7.18 13.62 2.39
C ALA A 202 -7.68 13.96 0.98
N GLN A 203 -7.20 13.24 -0.02
CA GLN A 203 -7.76 13.24 -1.36
C GLN A 203 -8.87 12.16 -1.47
N PRO A 204 -9.91 12.36 -2.28
CA PRO A 204 -11.07 11.44 -2.31
C PRO A 204 -10.77 10.05 -2.92
N GLY A 205 -9.56 9.81 -3.40
CA GLY A 205 -9.20 8.57 -4.10
C GLY A 205 -9.38 7.31 -3.27
N VAL A 206 -9.00 7.32 -1.99
CA VAL A 206 -9.14 6.15 -1.11
C VAL A 206 -10.62 5.86 -0.83
N GLY A 207 -11.44 6.90 -0.66
CA GLY A 207 -12.89 6.75 -0.47
C GLY A 207 -13.57 6.12 -1.70
N ALA A 208 -13.13 6.47 -2.91
CA ALA A 208 -13.61 5.83 -4.14
C ALA A 208 -13.28 4.33 -4.20
N VAL A 209 -12.08 3.94 -3.75
CA VAL A 209 -11.68 2.52 -3.65
C VAL A 209 -12.53 1.80 -2.62
N VAL A 210 -12.66 2.36 -1.43
CA VAL A 210 -13.44 1.78 -0.33
C VAL A 210 -14.89 1.58 -0.72
N MET A 211 -15.52 2.60 -1.31
CA MET A 211 -16.92 2.54 -1.71
C MET A 211 -17.21 1.42 -2.72
N LYS A 212 -16.29 1.21 -3.67
CA LYS A 212 -16.46 0.24 -4.75
C LYS A 212 -15.99 -1.17 -4.42
N ALA A 213 -14.88 -1.30 -3.68
CA ALA A 213 -14.25 -2.58 -3.43
C ALA A 213 -14.58 -3.18 -2.05
N LYS A 214 -14.98 -2.34 -1.09
CA LYS A 214 -15.32 -2.73 0.28
C LYS A 214 -14.25 -3.62 0.96
N PRO A 215 -12.95 -3.27 0.89
CA PRO A 215 -11.90 -4.04 1.54
C PRO A 215 -12.00 -3.93 3.07
N GLN A 216 -11.22 -4.76 3.79
CA GLN A 216 -10.90 -4.41 5.18
C GLN A 216 -9.97 -3.20 5.19
N VAL A 217 -10.18 -2.26 6.10
CA VAL A 217 -9.35 -1.05 6.20
C VAL A 217 -8.73 -0.95 7.58
N ILE A 218 -7.39 -0.85 7.63
CA ILE A 218 -6.64 -0.59 8.85
C ILE A 218 -5.90 0.75 8.70
N PRO A 219 -6.15 1.73 9.58
CA PRO A 219 -5.38 2.97 9.60
C PRO A 219 -3.99 2.72 10.17
N VAL A 220 -2.99 3.43 9.63
CA VAL A 220 -1.60 3.31 10.05
C VAL A 220 -1.01 4.71 10.25
N PHE A 221 -0.39 4.97 11.38
CA PHE A 221 0.41 6.17 11.57
C PHE A 221 1.90 5.83 11.60
N ILE A 222 2.71 6.63 10.88
CA ILE A 222 4.15 6.41 10.73
C ILE A 222 4.88 7.69 11.06
N ALA A 223 5.87 7.59 11.95
CA ALA A 223 6.75 8.70 12.30
C ALA A 223 8.22 8.27 12.43
N GLY A 224 9.13 9.23 12.31
CA GLY A 224 10.57 9.02 12.52
C GLY A 224 11.35 8.53 11.29
N LEU A 225 10.68 8.25 10.15
CA LEU A 225 11.37 7.90 8.91
C LEU A 225 11.85 9.13 8.15
N GLY A 226 13.13 9.12 7.77
CA GLY A 226 13.73 10.11 6.88
C GLY A 226 13.76 9.65 5.43
N ASN A 227 14.11 10.59 4.51
CA ASN A 227 14.28 10.29 3.08
C ASN A 227 15.74 10.01 2.69
N ASN A 228 16.68 10.13 3.63
CA ASN A 228 18.08 9.83 3.42
C ASN A 228 18.41 8.44 3.97
N LEU A 229 18.54 7.47 3.06
CA LEU A 229 18.80 6.07 3.40
C LEU A 229 20.11 5.90 4.19
N LEU A 230 21.19 6.57 3.78
CA LEU A 230 22.48 6.47 4.46
C LEU A 230 22.38 6.97 5.92
N LYS A 231 21.71 8.13 6.12
CA LYS A 231 21.47 8.67 7.46
C LYS A 231 20.58 7.72 8.28
N GLN A 232 19.62 7.06 7.65
CA GLN A 232 18.75 6.08 8.32
C GLN A 232 19.55 4.85 8.77
N VAL A 233 20.42 4.32 7.91
CA VAL A 233 21.30 3.18 8.22
C VAL A 233 22.26 3.53 9.36
N ILE A 234 22.97 4.67 9.26
CA ILE A 234 23.89 5.13 10.29
C ILE A 234 23.12 5.32 11.62
N GLY A 235 21.96 6.00 11.57
CA GLY A 235 21.13 6.22 12.74
C GLY A 235 20.67 4.93 13.42
N ASN A 236 20.43 3.87 12.65
CA ASN A 236 20.06 2.57 13.21
C ASN A 236 21.11 1.97 14.16
N TRP A 237 22.41 2.25 13.89
CA TRP A 237 23.52 1.67 14.65
C TRP A 237 24.12 2.66 15.67
N PHE A 238 23.96 3.96 15.45
CA PHE A 238 24.60 5.02 16.24
C PHE A 238 23.60 5.97 16.94
N GLY A 239 22.32 5.60 17.02
CA GLY A 239 21.32 6.37 17.76
C GLY A 239 20.63 7.46 16.93
N GLY A 240 19.85 7.04 15.95
CA GLY A 240 18.97 7.93 15.17
C GLY A 240 17.57 8.10 15.75
N PRO A 241 16.72 8.92 15.09
CA PRO A 241 15.32 9.08 15.47
C PRO A 241 14.58 7.74 15.49
N LYS A 242 13.79 7.50 16.53
CA LYS A 242 12.98 6.29 16.62
C LYS A 242 11.91 6.27 15.54
N VAL A 243 11.84 5.15 14.82
CA VAL A 243 10.78 4.86 13.85
C VAL A 243 9.61 4.27 14.62
N ARG A 244 8.43 4.85 14.46
CA ARG A 244 7.23 4.43 15.16
C ARG A 244 6.15 4.12 14.15
N ILE A 245 5.52 2.94 14.27
CA ILE A 245 4.42 2.48 13.43
C ILE A 245 3.28 2.04 14.34
N TRP A 246 2.14 2.68 14.16
CA TRP A 246 0.92 2.38 14.88
C TRP A 246 -0.10 1.80 13.89
N PHE A 247 -0.58 0.59 14.16
CA PHE A 247 -1.68 -0.03 13.44
C PHE A 247 -2.95 0.13 14.29
N GLY A 248 -3.94 0.83 13.76
CA GLY A 248 -5.24 0.97 14.40
C GLY A 248 -6.13 -0.26 14.22
N GLU A 249 -7.28 -0.22 14.85
CA GLU A 249 -8.30 -1.25 14.66
C GLU A 249 -8.91 -1.19 13.26
N PRO A 250 -9.44 -2.29 12.73
CA PRO A 250 -10.22 -2.28 11.49
C PRO A 250 -11.37 -1.28 11.57
N VAL A 251 -11.48 -0.42 10.57
CA VAL A 251 -12.50 0.65 10.54
C VAL A 251 -13.82 0.09 10.01
N ASP A 252 -14.91 0.26 10.79
CA ASP A 252 -16.25 0.01 10.29
C ASP A 252 -16.69 1.16 9.36
N LEU A 253 -17.02 0.80 8.13
CA LEU A 253 -17.44 1.72 7.07
C LEU A 253 -18.86 1.43 6.58
N SER A 254 -19.61 0.60 7.31
CA SER A 254 -20.97 0.14 6.94
C SER A 254 -21.94 1.30 6.69
N GLU A 255 -21.84 2.37 7.48
CA GLU A 255 -22.68 3.58 7.33
C GLU A 255 -22.50 4.29 5.98
N PHE A 256 -21.29 4.20 5.38
CA PHE A 256 -21.02 4.84 4.10
C PHE A 256 -21.54 4.01 2.91
N TYR A 257 -21.66 2.70 3.06
CA TYR A 257 -22.07 1.81 1.97
C TYR A 257 -23.55 1.96 1.56
N SER A 258 -24.35 2.61 2.40
CA SER A 258 -25.74 2.97 2.10
C SER A 258 -25.89 4.32 1.38
N LYS A 259 -24.81 5.12 1.30
CA LYS A 259 -24.81 6.44 0.66
C LYS A 259 -24.55 6.31 -0.85
N ASP A 260 -24.90 7.35 -1.61
CA ASP A 260 -24.64 7.41 -3.06
C ASP A 260 -23.14 7.35 -3.38
N ASP A 261 -22.78 6.60 -4.42
CA ASP A 261 -21.39 6.54 -4.97
C ASP A 261 -21.07 7.83 -5.74
N ARG A 262 -20.67 8.88 -5.01
CA ARG A 262 -20.35 10.21 -5.55
C ARG A 262 -19.12 10.81 -4.86
N LEU A 263 -18.53 11.82 -5.50
CA LEU A 263 -17.28 12.46 -5.04
C LEU A 263 -17.37 12.98 -3.59
N ARG A 264 -18.53 13.50 -3.17
CA ARG A 264 -18.74 13.97 -1.79
C ARG A 264 -18.61 12.82 -0.79
N THR A 265 -19.27 11.70 -1.05
CA THR A 265 -19.18 10.50 -0.19
C THR A 265 -17.76 9.94 -0.16
N HIS A 266 -17.07 9.92 -1.31
CA HIS A 266 -15.64 9.52 -1.35
C HIS A 266 -14.78 10.42 -0.48
N LYS A 267 -15.05 11.73 -0.47
CA LYS A 267 -14.31 12.67 0.37
C LYS A 267 -14.61 12.45 1.86
N GLU A 268 -15.88 12.25 2.21
CA GLU A 268 -16.32 11.95 3.58
C GLU A 268 -15.62 10.69 4.11
N ILE A 269 -15.58 9.60 3.33
CA ILE A 269 -14.85 8.37 3.70
C ILE A 269 -13.35 8.66 3.87
N SER A 270 -12.75 9.40 2.94
CA SER A 270 -11.32 9.70 3.01
C SER A 270 -10.97 10.54 4.24
N ASP A 271 -11.80 11.50 4.59
CA ASP A 271 -11.63 12.33 5.79
C ASP A 271 -11.82 11.52 7.07
N HIS A 272 -12.82 10.64 7.10
CA HIS A 272 -13.04 9.72 8.21
C HIS A 272 -11.82 8.83 8.46
N LEU A 273 -11.25 8.24 7.39
CA LEU A 273 -10.06 7.41 7.49
C LEU A 273 -8.81 8.19 7.94
N MET A 274 -8.64 9.43 7.44
CA MET A 274 -7.55 10.29 7.92
C MET A 274 -7.76 10.74 9.37
N GLY A 275 -9.01 10.91 9.82
CA GLY A 275 -9.33 11.10 11.23
C GLY A 275 -8.83 9.94 12.10
N LYS A 276 -9.03 8.69 11.64
CA LYS A 276 -8.50 7.50 12.32
C LYS A 276 -6.97 7.45 12.36
N VAL A 277 -6.31 7.89 11.30
CA VAL A 277 -4.84 8.08 11.32
C VAL A 277 -4.43 9.18 12.29
N GLY A 278 -5.23 10.25 12.41
CA GLY A 278 -5.03 11.33 13.37
C GLY A 278 -5.16 10.86 14.83
N GLU A 279 -6.13 10.00 15.15
CA GLU A 279 -6.25 9.37 16.47
C GLU A 279 -4.96 8.62 16.86
N LEU A 280 -4.37 7.86 15.92
CA LEU A 280 -3.09 7.17 16.14
C LEU A 280 -1.92 8.14 16.29
N ALA A 281 -1.96 9.28 15.61
CA ALA A 281 -0.97 10.34 15.76
C ALA A 281 -0.98 10.95 17.16
N GLU A 282 -2.16 11.12 17.76
CA GLU A 282 -2.29 11.57 19.15
C GLU A 282 -1.74 10.54 20.15
N LEU A 283 -2.04 9.24 19.94
CA LEU A 283 -1.45 8.17 20.75
C LEU A 283 0.08 8.17 20.68
N ASP A 284 0.65 8.40 19.50
CA ASP A 284 2.11 8.54 19.34
C ASP A 284 2.67 9.77 20.07
N ARG A 285 1.94 10.88 20.03
CA ARG A 285 2.32 12.12 20.73
C ARG A 285 2.34 11.91 22.24
N GLU A 286 1.29 11.28 22.79
CA GLU A 286 1.21 10.93 24.20
C GLU A 286 2.34 9.99 24.63
N TRP A 287 2.58 8.95 23.83
CA TRP A 287 3.67 8.00 24.08
C TRP A 287 5.04 8.67 24.07
N MET A 288 5.28 9.62 23.17
CA MET A 288 6.52 10.42 23.15
C MET A 288 6.66 11.32 24.37
N ALA A 289 5.56 11.94 24.85
CA ALA A 289 5.58 12.81 26.02
C ALA A 289 5.95 12.06 27.31
N THR A 290 5.66 10.77 27.41
CA THR A 290 6.01 9.94 28.59
C THR A 290 7.51 9.53 28.63
N ARG A 291 8.29 9.84 27.58
CA ARG A 291 9.68 9.38 27.41
C ARG A 291 10.70 10.51 27.28
N ASN A 292 10.24 11.75 27.25
CA ASN A 292 11.06 12.95 27.41
C ASN A 292 11.03 13.44 28.86
#